data_fd0235e03ea209cc6dc23f6f76dda6bf
#
_entry.id   fd0235e03ea209cc6dc23f6f76dda6bf
#
_cell.length_a   1.000
_cell.length_b   1.000
_cell.length_c   1.000
_cell.angle_alpha   90.00
_cell.angle_beta   90.00
_cell.angle_gamma   90.00
#
_symmetry.space_group_name_H-M   'P 1'
#
loop_
_entity.id
_entity.type
_entity.pdbx_description
1 polymer ?
#
loop_
_entity_poly.entity_id
_entity_poly.type
_entity_poly.pdbx_seq_one_letter_code
_entity_poly.pdbx_strand_id
1 'polypeptide(L)'
;MSMFRLMGASLLAMTVGAGAAMAETSKMRIALSNNYAGNSWRQAMLKSWDKITKKAVADGIVAEAPAFTTAENQVTEQAAQIQNLILQGYNAIVVNAASPTALNGVVKQACDAGIVVVSFDGIVNEPCAYRIAVDFKKMGRIQVEYMAGRLPKGGNLLEIRGLAGVFVDDAISAGIHEGVAKNPQFKIVSSVHGDWAQDVAQKAVAGVLPSLPPIAGVVTQGGDGYGAARAFAAAGRPTPLITLGNRSDELQWWKEQKTANGYETMSVSIAPGVSTLAFWVAQMILDGKQVPKDLTVPFLQINQDTLEKSLATTEKGSVANVEYSLDDAKAVAAGK
;
A
#
# COMPACT_ATOMS: atom_id res chain seq x y z
N MET A 1 91.31 -0.53 1.02
CA MET A 1 90.28 -0.69 2.09
C MET A 1 89.27 0.41 1.93
N SER A 2 88.12 0.11 1.35
CA SER A 2 87.02 1.08 1.14
C SER A 2 85.73 0.42 1.54
N MET A 3 85.10 0.94 2.62
CA MET A 3 83.80 0.47 3.13
C MET A 3 82.64 1.14 2.37
N PHE A 4 81.88 0.36 1.65
CA PHE A 4 80.60 0.79 1.12
C PHE A 4 79.53 0.69 2.19
N ARG A 5 78.88 1.81 2.54
CA ARG A 5 77.63 1.85 3.34
C ARG A 5 76.44 1.79 2.41
N LEU A 6 75.67 0.73 2.49
CA LEU A 6 74.36 0.64 1.92
C LEU A 6 73.39 1.45 2.81
N MET A 7 72.77 2.49 2.24
CA MET A 7 71.60 3.13 2.80
C MET A 7 70.34 2.38 2.32
N GLY A 8 69.65 1.71 3.22
CA GLY A 8 68.35 1.14 2.98
C GLY A 8 67.26 2.21 3.06
N ALA A 9 66.61 2.47 1.92
CA ALA A 9 65.41 3.33 1.90
C ALA A 9 64.18 2.49 2.23
N SER A 10 63.63 2.69 3.44
CA SER A 10 62.33 2.11 3.81
C SER A 10 61.22 2.88 3.16
N LEU A 11 60.57 2.30 2.14
CA LEU A 11 59.31 2.81 1.61
C LEU A 11 58.19 2.50 2.61
N LEU A 12 57.67 3.53 3.26
CA LEU A 12 56.48 3.46 4.10
C LEU A 12 55.26 3.52 3.15
N ALA A 13 54.68 2.36 2.86
CA ALA A 13 53.43 2.28 2.12
C ALA A 13 52.26 2.78 3.02
N MET A 14 51.84 4.01 2.85
CA MET A 14 50.57 4.49 3.42
C MET A 14 49.41 3.80 2.67
N THR A 15 48.85 2.76 3.24
CA THR A 15 47.53 2.26 2.86
C THR A 15 46.51 3.27 3.32
N VAL A 16 46.05 4.12 2.39
CA VAL A 16 44.85 4.91 2.57
C VAL A 16 43.68 3.92 2.55
N GLY A 17 43.26 3.47 3.72
CA GLY A 17 42.02 2.76 3.90
C GLY A 17 40.90 3.71 3.52
N ALA A 18 40.31 3.51 2.33
CA ALA A 18 39.00 4.11 1.99
C ALA A 18 37.95 3.47 2.89
N GLY A 19 37.85 3.94 4.12
CA GLY A 19 36.67 3.76 4.95
C GLY A 19 35.56 4.48 4.24
N ALA A 20 34.65 3.72 3.57
CA ALA A 20 33.39 4.27 3.14
C ALA A 20 32.75 4.89 4.39
N ALA A 21 32.70 6.23 4.42
CA ALA A 21 31.97 6.93 5.47
C ALA A 21 30.51 6.48 5.33
N MET A 22 30.06 5.60 6.23
CA MET A 22 28.65 5.30 6.38
C MET A 22 27.98 6.63 6.67
N ALA A 23 27.04 7.03 5.82
CA ALA A 23 26.29 8.25 6.06
C ALA A 23 25.60 8.09 7.42
N GLU A 24 25.88 9.01 8.35
CA GLU A 24 25.32 8.92 9.72
C GLU A 24 23.85 9.33 9.66
N THR A 25 22.95 8.34 9.39
CA THR A 25 21.51 8.58 9.27
C THR A 25 20.88 8.97 10.60
N SER A 26 21.58 8.80 11.73
CA SER A 26 21.12 9.21 13.06
C SER A 26 20.76 10.69 13.17
N LYS A 27 21.29 11.55 12.29
CA LYS A 27 20.95 12.99 12.21
C LYS A 27 19.94 13.31 11.12
N MET A 28 19.55 12.32 10.30
CA MET A 28 18.66 12.52 9.18
C MET A 28 17.20 12.58 9.63
N ARG A 29 16.43 13.41 8.95
CA ARG A 29 15.00 13.65 9.21
C ARG A 29 14.19 13.11 8.04
N ILE A 30 13.24 12.23 8.32
CA ILE A 30 12.33 11.63 7.33
C ILE A 30 10.91 12.05 7.68
N ALA A 31 10.12 12.52 6.71
CA ALA A 31 8.71 12.86 6.94
C ALA A 31 7.79 12.00 6.07
N LEU A 32 6.62 11.65 6.58
CA LEU A 32 5.51 11.12 5.79
C LEU A 32 4.56 12.25 5.42
N SER A 33 4.30 12.44 4.13
CA SER A 33 3.19 13.23 3.59
C SER A 33 2.09 12.29 3.12
N ASN A 34 0.96 12.29 3.83
CA ASN A 34 -0.19 11.42 3.58
C ASN A 34 -1.40 12.25 3.16
N ASN A 35 -2.13 11.82 2.13
CA ASN A 35 -3.23 12.56 1.51
C ASN A 35 -4.61 12.29 2.15
N TYR A 36 -4.72 11.39 3.13
CA TYR A 36 -6.01 10.97 3.66
C TYR A 36 -5.86 10.04 4.88
N ALA A 37 -6.78 10.15 5.84
CA ALA A 37 -6.78 9.31 7.03
C ALA A 37 -8.19 8.78 7.44
N GLY A 38 -9.19 8.90 6.56
CA GLY A 38 -10.60 8.67 6.91
C GLY A 38 -11.05 7.20 6.95
N ASN A 39 -10.21 6.23 6.56
CA ASN A 39 -10.58 4.82 6.61
C ASN A 39 -9.65 3.98 7.50
N SER A 40 -10.07 2.76 7.87
CA SER A 40 -9.31 1.88 8.77
C SER A 40 -7.96 1.45 8.20
N TRP A 41 -7.82 1.32 6.87
CA TRP A 41 -6.53 1.00 6.25
C TRP A 41 -5.51 2.13 6.48
N ARG A 42 -5.94 3.39 6.25
CA ARG A 42 -5.09 4.57 6.47
C ARG A 42 -4.73 4.76 7.95
N GLN A 43 -5.67 4.48 8.86
CA GLN A 43 -5.39 4.51 10.30
C GLN A 43 -4.35 3.44 10.69
N ALA A 44 -4.49 2.22 10.17
CA ALA A 44 -3.51 1.16 10.41
C ALA A 44 -2.13 1.49 9.81
N MET A 45 -2.10 2.10 8.63
CA MET A 45 -0.89 2.57 7.96
C MET A 45 -0.15 3.62 8.81
N LEU A 46 -0.87 4.62 9.34
CA LEU A 46 -0.30 5.64 10.22
C LEU A 46 0.17 5.04 11.55
N LYS A 47 -0.57 4.08 12.12
CA LYS A 47 -0.17 3.35 13.34
C LYS A 47 1.12 2.56 13.11
N SER A 48 1.25 1.88 11.97
CA SER A 48 2.47 1.15 11.60
C SER A 48 3.65 2.09 11.41
N TRP A 49 3.45 3.20 10.70
CA TRP A 49 4.46 4.25 10.57
C TRP A 49 4.94 4.75 11.93
N ASP A 50 4.03 5.20 12.79
CA ASP A 50 4.33 5.74 14.12
C ASP A 50 5.11 4.73 15.00
N LYS A 51 4.69 3.46 15.01
CA LYS A 51 5.35 2.39 15.76
C LYS A 51 6.80 2.16 15.33
N ILE A 52 7.03 2.01 14.02
CA ILE A 52 8.37 1.71 13.48
C ILE A 52 9.28 2.93 13.60
N THR A 53 8.78 4.13 13.30
CA THR A 53 9.59 5.34 13.35
C THR A 53 9.96 5.76 14.76
N LYS A 54 9.04 5.64 15.73
CA LYS A 54 9.39 5.84 17.15
C LYS A 54 10.50 4.90 17.62
N LYS A 55 10.43 3.64 17.19
CA LYS A 55 11.51 2.70 17.48
C LYS A 55 12.82 3.11 16.80
N ALA A 56 12.79 3.48 15.53
CA ALA A 56 13.98 3.90 14.78
C ALA A 56 14.63 5.16 15.37
N VAL A 57 13.85 6.12 15.87
CA VAL A 57 14.34 7.29 16.59
C VAL A 57 14.95 6.89 17.93
N ALA A 58 14.28 6.04 18.71
CA ALA A 58 14.80 5.56 20.00
C ALA A 58 16.09 4.76 19.86
N ASP A 59 16.23 4.00 18.77
CA ASP A 59 17.44 3.23 18.43
C ASP A 59 18.55 4.12 17.82
N GLY A 60 18.33 5.43 17.61
CA GLY A 60 19.28 6.35 17.03
C GLY A 60 19.54 6.15 15.53
N ILE A 61 18.63 5.50 14.81
CA ILE A 61 18.75 5.24 13.37
C ILE A 61 18.47 6.51 12.56
N VAL A 62 17.46 7.31 12.97
CA VAL A 62 17.12 8.62 12.41
C VAL A 62 16.84 9.62 13.52
N ALA A 63 16.94 10.92 13.24
CA ALA A 63 16.67 11.98 14.23
C ALA A 63 15.18 12.12 14.53
N GLU A 64 14.34 12.09 13.49
CA GLU A 64 12.88 12.16 13.61
C GLU A 64 12.20 11.60 12.35
N ALA A 65 10.94 11.17 12.50
CA ALA A 65 10.14 10.72 11.37
C ALA A 65 8.62 10.96 11.59
N PRO A 66 8.17 12.23 11.63
CA PRO A 66 6.77 12.57 11.80
C PRO A 66 5.92 12.23 10.57
N ALA A 67 4.60 12.08 10.79
CA ALA A 67 3.60 11.96 9.74
C ALA A 67 2.72 13.21 9.69
N PHE A 68 2.47 13.71 8.49
CA PHE A 68 1.58 14.82 8.21
C PHE A 68 0.47 14.34 7.28
N THR A 69 -0.77 14.68 7.59
CA THR A 69 -1.93 14.25 6.79
C THR A 69 -2.73 15.48 6.35
N THR A 70 -3.09 15.53 5.08
CA THR A 70 -4.01 16.53 4.52
C THR A 70 -5.45 16.01 4.56
N ALA A 71 -6.41 16.88 4.27
CA ALA A 71 -7.77 16.45 3.99
C ALA A 71 -7.83 15.62 2.71
N GLU A 72 -8.90 14.86 2.55
CA GLU A 72 -9.10 13.94 1.42
C GLU A 72 -9.01 14.65 0.07
N ASN A 73 -8.21 14.08 -0.84
CA ASN A 73 -8.02 14.55 -2.23
C ASN A 73 -7.59 16.03 -2.37
N GLN A 74 -7.03 16.62 -1.32
CA GLN A 74 -6.56 18.00 -1.35
C GLN A 74 -5.14 18.11 -1.92
N VAL A 75 -5.01 17.97 -3.24
CA VAL A 75 -3.72 18.00 -3.95
C VAL A 75 -2.92 19.28 -3.65
N THR A 76 -3.60 20.43 -3.66
CA THR A 76 -2.95 21.74 -3.38
C THR A 76 -2.43 21.82 -1.96
N GLU A 77 -3.18 21.29 -0.98
CA GLU A 77 -2.76 21.24 0.41
C GLU A 77 -1.55 20.30 0.57
N GLN A 78 -1.55 19.13 -0.10
CA GLN A 78 -0.42 18.23 -0.06
C GLN A 78 0.83 18.83 -0.74
N ALA A 79 0.66 19.53 -1.85
CA ALA A 79 1.76 20.24 -2.49
C ALA A 79 2.39 21.29 -1.54
N ALA A 80 1.56 22.09 -0.85
CA ALA A 80 2.03 23.06 0.14
C ALA A 80 2.71 22.38 1.34
N GLN A 81 2.18 21.23 1.80
CA GLN A 81 2.79 20.42 2.86
C GLN A 81 4.20 19.95 2.46
N ILE A 82 4.36 19.38 1.25
CA ILE A 82 5.66 18.96 0.73
C ILE A 82 6.62 20.16 0.61
N GLN A 83 6.13 21.32 0.11
CA GLN A 83 6.93 22.54 0.04
C GLN A 83 7.44 22.97 1.42
N ASN A 84 6.61 22.91 2.45
CA ASN A 84 7.01 23.21 3.81
C ASN A 84 8.08 22.24 4.34
N LEU A 85 7.99 20.94 4.01
CA LEU A 85 9.01 19.95 4.38
C LEU A 85 10.36 20.22 3.70
N ILE A 86 10.35 20.69 2.45
CA ILE A 86 11.56 21.14 1.74
C ILE A 86 12.19 22.32 2.50
N LEU A 87 11.40 23.33 2.84
CA LEU A 87 11.88 24.54 3.54
C LEU A 87 12.41 24.22 4.95
N GLN A 88 11.84 23.22 5.62
CA GLN A 88 12.29 22.76 6.93
C GLN A 88 13.56 21.90 6.87
N GLY A 89 14.05 21.56 5.68
CA GLY A 89 15.29 20.81 5.49
C GLY A 89 15.18 19.33 5.87
N TYR A 90 14.06 18.66 5.59
CA TYR A 90 13.97 17.21 5.70
C TYR A 90 14.91 16.55 4.69
N ASN A 91 15.51 15.43 5.05
CA ASN A 91 16.43 14.68 4.20
C ASN A 91 15.71 13.70 3.28
N ALA A 92 14.55 13.20 3.71
CA ALA A 92 13.66 12.39 2.88
C ALA A 92 12.20 12.73 3.14
N ILE A 93 11.39 12.61 2.09
CA ILE A 93 9.93 12.74 2.14
C ILE A 93 9.32 11.45 1.57
N VAL A 94 8.61 10.71 2.42
CA VAL A 94 7.80 9.57 2.02
C VAL A 94 6.42 10.09 1.67
N VAL A 95 5.86 9.73 0.51
CA VAL A 95 4.63 10.32 -0.02
C VAL A 95 3.60 9.23 -0.32
N ASN A 96 2.43 9.34 0.28
CA ASN A 96 1.22 8.70 -0.24
C ASN A 96 0.42 9.76 -0.99
N ALA A 97 0.51 9.75 -2.32
CA ALA A 97 0.14 10.89 -3.15
C ALA A 97 -1.37 10.99 -3.41
N ALA A 98 -1.92 12.20 -3.32
CA ALA A 98 -3.29 12.50 -3.75
C ALA A 98 -3.45 12.46 -5.29
N SER A 99 -2.36 12.65 -6.03
CA SER A 99 -2.35 12.60 -7.50
C SER A 99 -1.00 12.14 -8.02
N PRO A 100 -0.97 11.25 -9.01
CA PRO A 100 0.27 10.75 -9.58
C PRO A 100 1.02 11.80 -10.41
N THR A 101 0.36 12.85 -10.88
CA THR A 101 0.93 13.85 -11.79
C THR A 101 0.93 15.26 -11.22
N ALA A 102 -0.11 15.66 -10.51
CA ALA A 102 -0.26 17.04 -10.03
C ALA A 102 0.78 17.44 -8.97
N LEU A 103 1.40 16.46 -8.31
CA LEU A 103 2.48 16.69 -7.34
C LEU A 103 3.88 16.69 -7.97
N ASN A 104 4.04 16.36 -9.27
CA ASN A 104 5.35 16.21 -9.89
C ASN A 104 6.21 17.47 -9.76
N GLY A 105 5.64 18.66 -9.90
CA GLY A 105 6.39 19.92 -9.78
C GLY A 105 7.05 20.10 -8.41
N VAL A 106 6.32 19.87 -7.32
CA VAL A 106 6.86 19.99 -5.96
C VAL A 106 7.80 18.83 -5.61
N VAL A 107 7.53 17.62 -6.12
CA VAL A 107 8.42 16.46 -5.97
C VAL A 107 9.75 16.72 -6.67
N LYS A 108 9.72 17.29 -7.90
CA LYS A 108 10.95 17.70 -8.59
C LYS A 108 11.73 18.72 -7.78
N GLN A 109 11.07 19.73 -7.19
CA GLN A 109 11.73 20.70 -6.33
C GLN A 109 12.42 20.04 -5.13
N ALA A 110 11.77 19.03 -4.48
CA ALA A 110 12.40 18.27 -3.41
C ALA A 110 13.66 17.55 -3.88
N CYS A 111 13.59 16.85 -5.02
CA CYS A 111 14.74 16.18 -5.61
C CYS A 111 15.87 17.14 -5.98
N ASP A 112 15.56 18.28 -6.59
CA ASP A 112 16.54 19.30 -6.97
C ASP A 112 17.23 19.89 -5.72
N ALA A 113 16.57 19.89 -4.57
CA ALA A 113 17.14 20.26 -3.27
C ALA A 113 17.93 19.13 -2.60
N GLY A 114 18.12 17.97 -3.26
CA GLY A 114 18.83 16.82 -2.74
C GLY A 114 18.05 15.96 -1.76
N ILE A 115 16.73 16.16 -1.65
CA ILE A 115 15.86 15.42 -0.76
C ILE A 115 15.44 14.10 -1.44
N VAL A 116 15.58 12.98 -0.71
CA VAL A 116 15.11 11.68 -1.18
C VAL A 116 13.58 11.64 -1.15
N VAL A 117 12.94 11.32 -2.27
CA VAL A 117 11.49 11.15 -2.32
C VAL A 117 11.15 9.68 -2.60
N VAL A 118 10.33 9.09 -1.73
CA VAL A 118 9.82 7.70 -1.87
C VAL A 118 8.30 7.76 -1.85
N SER A 119 7.64 7.35 -2.93
CA SER A 119 6.18 7.26 -2.98
C SER A 119 5.71 5.80 -2.86
N PHE A 120 4.55 5.59 -2.23
CA PHE A 120 3.95 4.27 -2.04
C PHE A 120 2.43 4.36 -2.10
N ASP A 121 1.73 3.27 -2.42
CA ASP A 121 0.26 3.19 -2.57
C ASP A 121 -0.22 4.20 -3.64
N GLY A 122 -0.52 5.44 -3.30
CA GLY A 122 -0.62 6.56 -4.24
C GLY A 122 0.78 7.01 -4.66
N ILE A 123 1.25 6.57 -5.84
CA ILE A 123 2.59 6.89 -6.34
C ILE A 123 2.60 8.18 -7.16
N VAL A 124 3.77 8.82 -7.26
CA VAL A 124 4.02 9.95 -8.17
C VAL A 124 4.75 9.48 -9.44
N ASN A 125 4.52 10.17 -10.55
CA ASN A 125 5.15 9.86 -11.83
C ASN A 125 6.48 10.60 -12.06
N GLU A 126 6.92 11.46 -11.12
CA GLU A 126 8.18 12.19 -11.25
C GLU A 126 9.36 11.21 -11.26
N PRO A 127 10.21 11.21 -12.32
CA PRO A 127 11.28 10.22 -12.49
C PRO A 127 12.33 10.23 -11.37
N CYS A 128 12.53 11.34 -10.69
CA CYS A 128 13.51 11.43 -9.60
C CYS A 128 13.07 10.65 -8.35
N ALA A 129 11.76 10.46 -8.13
CA ALA A 129 11.23 9.74 -7.00
C ALA A 129 11.45 8.22 -7.10
N TYR A 130 11.57 7.57 -5.95
CA TYR A 130 11.46 6.13 -5.82
C TYR A 130 10.00 5.74 -5.66
N ARG A 131 9.58 4.62 -6.22
CA ARG A 131 8.18 4.18 -6.22
C ARG A 131 8.06 2.77 -5.68
N ILE A 132 7.24 2.60 -4.67
CA ILE A 132 6.83 1.29 -4.17
C ILE A 132 5.44 1.04 -4.77
N ALA A 133 5.45 0.41 -5.93
CA ALA A 133 4.27 0.23 -6.77
C ALA A 133 3.47 -1.02 -6.38
N VAL A 134 2.18 -0.95 -6.61
CA VAL A 134 1.24 -2.08 -6.54
C VAL A 134 0.58 -2.22 -7.91
N ASP A 135 0.50 -3.45 -8.44
CA ASP A 135 -0.27 -3.71 -9.66
C ASP A 135 -1.77 -3.78 -9.34
N PHE A 136 -2.38 -2.62 -9.12
CA PHE A 136 -3.81 -2.52 -8.81
C PHE A 136 -4.70 -3.13 -9.90
N LYS A 137 -4.30 -3.09 -11.16
CA LYS A 137 -5.02 -3.78 -12.23
C LYS A 137 -4.99 -5.30 -12.03
N LYS A 138 -3.84 -5.86 -11.64
CA LYS A 138 -3.73 -7.28 -11.30
C LYS A 138 -4.64 -7.63 -10.11
N MET A 139 -4.74 -6.75 -9.10
CA MET A 139 -5.65 -6.93 -7.97
C MET A 139 -7.11 -7.07 -8.43
N GLY A 140 -7.54 -6.25 -9.39
CA GLY A 140 -8.87 -6.38 -10.01
C GLY A 140 -9.03 -7.69 -10.79
N ARG A 141 -8.04 -8.04 -11.63
CA ARG A 141 -8.06 -9.30 -12.43
C ARG A 141 -8.15 -10.55 -11.55
N ILE A 142 -7.38 -10.62 -10.47
CA ILE A 142 -7.37 -11.76 -9.53
C ILE A 142 -8.78 -12.04 -8.98
N GLN A 143 -9.56 -11.02 -8.69
CA GLN A 143 -10.93 -11.19 -8.19
C GLN A 143 -11.82 -11.88 -9.22
N VAL A 144 -11.77 -11.45 -10.48
CA VAL A 144 -12.58 -12.05 -11.55
C VAL A 144 -12.08 -13.45 -11.89
N GLU A 145 -10.79 -13.70 -11.86
CA GLU A 145 -10.20 -15.05 -12.02
C GLU A 145 -10.67 -16.00 -10.91
N TYR A 146 -10.70 -15.52 -9.66
CA TYR A 146 -11.27 -16.28 -8.55
C TYR A 146 -12.76 -16.56 -8.75
N MET A 147 -13.55 -15.56 -9.16
CA MET A 147 -14.96 -15.74 -9.51
C MET A 147 -15.15 -16.80 -10.59
N ALA A 148 -14.30 -16.80 -11.64
CA ALA A 148 -14.39 -17.77 -12.74
C ALA A 148 -14.13 -19.21 -12.27
N GLY A 149 -13.20 -19.38 -11.35
CA GLY A 149 -12.94 -20.69 -10.72
C GLY A 149 -14.11 -21.19 -9.85
N ARG A 150 -14.81 -20.29 -9.17
CA ARG A 150 -15.90 -20.62 -8.22
C ARG A 150 -17.27 -20.67 -8.88
N LEU A 151 -17.48 -19.90 -9.93
CA LEU A 151 -18.75 -19.73 -10.66
C LEU A 151 -18.54 -20.05 -12.14
N PRO A 152 -18.28 -21.30 -12.52
CA PRO A 152 -17.95 -21.66 -13.91
C PRO A 152 -19.09 -21.37 -14.90
N LYS A 153 -20.33 -21.28 -14.44
CA LYS A 153 -21.48 -20.87 -15.26
C LYS A 153 -21.59 -19.37 -15.45
N GLY A 154 -20.75 -18.59 -14.74
CA GLY A 154 -20.79 -17.15 -14.75
C GLY A 154 -22.01 -16.55 -14.03
N GLY A 155 -22.38 -15.34 -14.45
CA GLY A 155 -23.54 -14.61 -13.92
C GLY A 155 -23.32 -13.11 -13.82
N ASN A 156 -24.31 -12.43 -13.24
CA ASN A 156 -24.25 -10.98 -13.06
C ASN A 156 -23.34 -10.63 -11.90
N LEU A 157 -22.45 -9.66 -12.10
CA LEU A 157 -21.59 -9.08 -11.08
C LEU A 157 -22.07 -7.68 -10.71
N LEU A 158 -21.97 -7.37 -9.43
CA LEU A 158 -22.02 -6.00 -8.91
C LEU A 158 -20.59 -5.58 -8.58
N GLU A 159 -20.18 -4.41 -9.07
CA GLU A 159 -18.91 -3.79 -8.75
C GLU A 159 -19.08 -2.75 -7.64
N ILE A 160 -18.24 -2.80 -6.60
CA ILE A 160 -18.14 -1.75 -5.59
C ILE A 160 -16.79 -1.08 -5.76
N ARG A 161 -16.82 0.20 -6.12
CA ARG A 161 -15.68 1.04 -6.36
C ARG A 161 -15.26 1.81 -5.10
N GLY A 162 -14.01 2.29 -5.08
CA GLY A 162 -13.51 3.21 -4.07
C GLY A 162 -13.95 4.65 -4.28
N LEU A 163 -13.13 5.59 -3.82
CA LEU A 163 -13.35 7.02 -3.98
C LEU A 163 -13.21 7.45 -5.45
N ALA A 164 -14.23 8.10 -5.97
CA ALA A 164 -14.23 8.59 -7.34
C ALA A 164 -13.09 9.58 -7.60
N GLY A 165 -12.41 9.43 -8.75
CA GLY A 165 -11.31 10.30 -9.18
C GLY A 165 -9.95 9.97 -8.55
N VAL A 166 -9.85 8.90 -7.77
CA VAL A 166 -8.60 8.41 -7.22
C VAL A 166 -7.98 7.36 -8.14
N PHE A 167 -6.71 7.51 -8.47
CA PHE A 167 -5.97 6.60 -9.35
C PHE A 167 -6.12 5.12 -8.96
N VAL A 168 -6.08 4.81 -7.66
CA VAL A 168 -6.21 3.43 -7.15
C VAL A 168 -7.56 2.84 -7.51
N ASP A 169 -8.64 3.61 -7.33
CA ASP A 169 -9.99 3.21 -7.71
C ASP A 169 -10.08 2.87 -9.20
N ASP A 170 -9.62 3.78 -10.06
CA ASP A 170 -9.66 3.60 -11.51
C ASP A 170 -8.81 2.40 -11.96
N ALA A 171 -7.65 2.18 -11.35
CA ALA A 171 -6.77 1.08 -11.71
C ALA A 171 -7.36 -0.29 -11.33
N ILE A 172 -7.94 -0.43 -10.14
CA ILE A 172 -8.59 -1.69 -9.72
C ILE A 172 -9.81 -1.97 -10.61
N SER A 173 -10.66 -0.98 -10.84
CA SER A 173 -11.83 -1.09 -11.71
C SER A 173 -11.44 -1.50 -13.14
N ALA A 174 -10.41 -0.86 -13.71
CA ALA A 174 -9.89 -1.25 -15.02
C ALA A 174 -9.45 -2.74 -15.04
N GLY A 175 -8.81 -3.21 -13.98
CA GLY A 175 -8.42 -4.61 -13.83
C GLY A 175 -9.61 -5.57 -13.74
N ILE A 176 -10.67 -5.19 -13.02
CA ILE A 176 -11.94 -5.95 -12.96
C ILE A 176 -12.56 -6.04 -14.37
N HIS A 177 -12.66 -4.93 -15.08
CA HIS A 177 -13.22 -4.91 -16.44
C HIS A 177 -12.35 -5.71 -17.43
N GLU A 178 -11.02 -5.65 -17.34
CA GLU A 178 -10.10 -6.51 -18.11
C GLU A 178 -10.34 -8.00 -17.80
N GLY A 179 -10.57 -8.34 -16.53
CA GLY A 179 -10.89 -9.70 -16.10
C GLY A 179 -12.23 -10.18 -16.68
N VAL A 180 -13.27 -9.36 -16.63
CA VAL A 180 -14.60 -9.67 -17.19
C VAL A 180 -14.53 -9.82 -18.71
N ALA A 181 -13.76 -8.99 -19.41
CA ALA A 181 -13.58 -9.12 -20.86
C ALA A 181 -12.95 -10.47 -21.28
N LYS A 182 -12.11 -11.06 -20.41
CA LYS A 182 -11.54 -12.40 -20.61
C LYS A 182 -12.45 -13.55 -20.17
N ASN A 183 -13.51 -13.25 -19.43
CA ASN A 183 -14.45 -14.20 -18.87
C ASN A 183 -15.88 -13.83 -19.25
N PRO A 184 -16.28 -14.00 -20.55
CA PRO A 184 -17.52 -13.49 -21.10
C PRO A 184 -18.81 -14.10 -20.50
N GLN A 185 -18.69 -15.13 -19.67
CA GLN A 185 -19.79 -15.67 -18.85
C GLN A 185 -20.22 -14.72 -17.73
N PHE A 186 -19.43 -13.67 -17.40
CA PHE A 186 -19.76 -12.64 -16.43
C PHE A 186 -20.20 -11.35 -17.11
N LYS A 187 -21.09 -10.64 -16.43
CA LYS A 187 -21.53 -9.30 -16.83
C LYS A 187 -21.63 -8.40 -15.61
N ILE A 188 -20.94 -7.27 -15.60
CA ILE A 188 -21.16 -6.21 -14.61
C ILE A 188 -22.49 -5.54 -14.96
N VAL A 189 -23.47 -5.64 -14.06
CA VAL A 189 -24.81 -5.08 -14.25
C VAL A 189 -25.02 -3.77 -13.51
N SER A 190 -24.14 -3.46 -12.54
CA SER A 190 -24.11 -2.19 -11.84
C SER A 190 -22.76 -1.97 -11.22
N SER A 191 -22.35 -0.69 -11.12
CA SER A 191 -21.19 -0.24 -10.35
C SER A 191 -21.65 0.86 -9.40
N VAL A 192 -21.20 0.79 -8.14
CA VAL A 192 -21.50 1.78 -7.10
C VAL A 192 -20.22 2.17 -6.38
N HIS A 193 -20.14 3.38 -5.85
CA HIS A 193 -19.04 3.80 -5.01
C HIS A 193 -19.33 3.46 -3.55
N GLY A 194 -18.42 2.70 -2.92
CA GLY A 194 -18.43 2.35 -1.50
C GLY A 194 -17.38 3.13 -0.70
N ASP A 195 -16.54 3.93 -1.40
CA ASP A 195 -15.53 4.85 -0.85
C ASP A 195 -14.56 4.17 0.13
N TRP A 196 -14.33 2.85 -0.07
CA TRP A 196 -13.59 2.00 0.86
C TRP A 196 -14.15 2.04 2.30
N ALA A 197 -15.47 2.28 2.45
CA ALA A 197 -16.16 2.40 3.71
C ALA A 197 -17.43 1.52 3.73
N GLN A 198 -17.55 0.67 4.77
CA GLN A 198 -18.61 -0.35 4.81
C GLN A 198 -20.02 0.20 4.88
N ASP A 199 -20.23 1.28 5.61
CA ASP A 199 -21.54 1.93 5.74
C ASP A 199 -21.94 2.66 4.46
N VAL A 200 -20.97 3.25 3.74
CA VAL A 200 -21.20 3.85 2.42
C VAL A 200 -21.53 2.75 1.41
N ALA A 201 -20.75 1.68 1.36
CA ALA A 201 -21.00 0.54 0.50
C ALA A 201 -22.36 -0.11 0.78
N GLN A 202 -22.73 -0.29 2.05
CA GLN A 202 -24.03 -0.84 2.43
C GLN A 202 -25.20 0.02 1.88
N LYS A 203 -25.11 1.34 2.05
CA LYS A 203 -26.14 2.27 1.55
C LYS A 203 -26.21 2.28 0.03
N ALA A 204 -25.04 2.35 -0.63
CA ALA A 204 -24.97 2.36 -2.10
C ALA A 204 -25.55 1.08 -2.71
N VAL A 205 -25.16 -0.08 -2.17
CA VAL A 205 -25.68 -1.39 -2.60
C VAL A 205 -27.17 -1.50 -2.34
N ALA A 206 -27.66 -1.16 -1.14
CA ALA A 206 -29.08 -1.20 -0.79
C ALA A 206 -29.93 -0.32 -1.75
N GLY A 207 -29.40 0.81 -2.19
CA GLY A 207 -30.08 1.72 -3.11
C GLY A 207 -30.30 1.13 -4.50
N VAL A 208 -29.41 0.29 -5.00
CA VAL A 208 -29.52 -0.30 -6.36
C VAL A 208 -30.14 -1.70 -6.36
N LEU A 209 -30.03 -2.46 -5.25
CA LEU A 209 -30.50 -3.84 -5.16
C LEU A 209 -31.93 -4.09 -5.66
N PRO A 210 -32.95 -3.23 -5.37
CA PRO A 210 -34.32 -3.48 -5.83
C PRO A 210 -34.47 -3.55 -7.35
N SER A 211 -33.60 -2.88 -8.10
CA SER A 211 -33.64 -2.82 -9.56
C SER A 211 -32.76 -3.87 -10.25
N LEU A 212 -31.91 -4.58 -9.48
CA LEU A 212 -30.92 -5.49 -10.04
C LEU A 212 -31.49 -6.92 -10.23
N PRO A 213 -31.10 -7.59 -11.32
CA PRO A 213 -31.34 -9.03 -11.47
C PRO A 213 -30.64 -9.82 -10.34
N PRO A 214 -30.82 -11.15 -10.29
CA PRO A 214 -30.01 -12.00 -9.40
C PRO A 214 -28.51 -11.75 -9.62
N ILE A 215 -27.76 -11.50 -8.52
CA ILE A 215 -26.33 -11.26 -8.51
C ILE A 215 -25.61 -12.52 -8.11
N ALA A 216 -24.69 -12.97 -8.94
CA ALA A 216 -23.85 -14.16 -8.68
C ALA A 216 -22.60 -13.80 -7.87
N GLY A 217 -22.01 -12.62 -8.12
CA GLY A 217 -20.82 -12.19 -7.43
C GLY A 217 -20.75 -10.68 -7.21
N VAL A 218 -19.98 -10.27 -6.20
CA VAL A 218 -19.64 -8.87 -5.92
C VAL A 218 -18.13 -8.76 -5.92
N VAL A 219 -17.60 -7.91 -6.79
CA VAL A 219 -16.18 -7.54 -6.83
C VAL A 219 -16.00 -6.20 -6.12
N THR A 220 -14.97 -6.11 -5.27
CA THR A 220 -14.77 -4.96 -4.39
C THR A 220 -13.36 -4.37 -4.51
N GLN A 221 -13.12 -3.26 -3.87
CA GLN A 221 -11.77 -2.68 -3.82
C GLN A 221 -11.11 -2.79 -2.44
N GLY A 222 -11.77 -3.49 -1.53
CA GLY A 222 -11.31 -3.72 -0.16
C GLY A 222 -11.98 -2.79 0.86
N GLY A 223 -12.44 -3.40 1.96
CA GLY A 223 -13.06 -2.70 3.06
C GLY A 223 -14.56 -2.44 2.93
N ASP A 224 -15.22 -2.91 1.91
CA ASP A 224 -16.62 -2.64 1.53
C ASP A 224 -17.46 -3.93 1.40
N GLY A 225 -16.82 -5.09 1.33
CA GLY A 225 -17.51 -6.37 1.10
C GLY A 225 -18.51 -6.74 2.19
N TYR A 226 -18.19 -6.48 3.45
CA TYR A 226 -19.14 -6.72 4.55
C TYR A 226 -20.35 -5.76 4.49
N GLY A 227 -20.15 -4.52 4.02
CA GLY A 227 -21.26 -3.60 3.74
C GLY A 227 -22.23 -4.16 2.70
N ALA A 228 -21.69 -4.73 1.61
CA ALA A 228 -22.51 -5.43 0.61
C ALA A 228 -23.26 -6.60 1.23
N ALA A 229 -22.58 -7.47 1.98
CA ALA A 229 -23.23 -8.62 2.62
C ALA A 229 -24.42 -8.20 3.49
N ARG A 230 -24.27 -7.14 4.28
CA ARG A 230 -25.35 -6.58 5.11
C ARG A 230 -26.52 -6.04 4.26
N ALA A 231 -26.23 -5.40 3.13
CA ALA A 231 -27.28 -4.91 2.22
C ALA A 231 -28.10 -6.06 1.61
N PHE A 232 -27.44 -7.14 1.16
CA PHE A 232 -28.11 -8.33 0.65
C PHE A 232 -28.98 -9.01 1.74
N ALA A 233 -28.44 -9.16 2.95
CA ALA A 233 -29.18 -9.74 4.08
C ALA A 233 -30.42 -8.89 4.44
N ALA A 234 -30.27 -7.57 4.55
CA ALA A 234 -31.38 -6.67 4.84
C ALA A 234 -32.47 -6.66 3.78
N ALA A 235 -32.10 -6.89 2.50
CA ALA A 235 -33.04 -7.02 1.39
C ALA A 235 -33.67 -8.42 1.28
N GLY A 236 -33.34 -9.36 2.16
CA GLY A 236 -33.79 -10.77 2.08
C GLY A 236 -33.32 -11.49 0.83
N ARG A 237 -32.24 -11.04 0.20
CA ARG A 237 -31.68 -11.65 -1.00
C ARG A 237 -30.55 -12.63 -0.64
N PRO A 238 -30.38 -13.72 -1.39
CA PRO A 238 -29.25 -14.64 -1.20
C PRO A 238 -27.92 -13.89 -1.25
N THR A 239 -27.02 -14.21 -0.32
CA THR A 239 -25.66 -13.67 -0.31
C THR A 239 -24.87 -14.21 -1.51
N PRO A 240 -24.40 -13.35 -2.43
CA PRO A 240 -23.57 -13.77 -3.55
C PRO A 240 -22.16 -14.12 -3.12
N LEU A 241 -21.32 -14.58 -4.05
CA LEU A 241 -19.88 -14.67 -3.80
C LEU A 241 -19.28 -13.27 -3.77
N ILE A 242 -18.79 -12.82 -2.60
CA ILE A 242 -18.24 -11.47 -2.39
C ILE A 242 -16.74 -11.58 -2.19
N THR A 243 -15.93 -10.96 -3.03
CA THR A 243 -14.50 -10.79 -2.73
C THR A 243 -14.31 -9.72 -1.66
N LEU A 244 -13.42 -9.96 -0.72
CA LEU A 244 -13.27 -9.14 0.48
C LEU A 244 -11.96 -8.35 0.47
N GLY A 245 -11.92 -7.29 1.25
CA GLY A 245 -10.69 -6.68 1.72
C GLY A 245 -10.13 -7.41 2.93
N ASN A 246 -9.32 -6.71 3.71
CA ASN A 246 -8.59 -7.28 4.83
C ASN A 246 -9.03 -6.73 6.20
N ARG A 247 -10.24 -6.16 6.32
CA ARG A 247 -10.77 -5.65 7.59
C ARG A 247 -11.14 -6.78 8.53
N SER A 248 -10.93 -6.57 9.82
CA SER A 248 -11.23 -7.56 10.85
C SER A 248 -12.68 -8.02 10.84
N ASP A 249 -13.61 -7.12 10.58
CA ASP A 249 -15.06 -7.42 10.53
C ASP A 249 -15.48 -8.15 9.25
N GLU A 250 -14.85 -7.86 8.09
CA GLU A 250 -15.02 -8.66 6.88
C GLU A 250 -14.53 -10.10 7.08
N LEU A 251 -13.33 -10.26 7.65
CA LEU A 251 -12.74 -11.57 7.94
C LEU A 251 -13.54 -12.33 8.99
N GLN A 252 -14.04 -11.62 10.02
CA GLN A 252 -14.89 -12.22 11.05
C GLN A 252 -16.23 -12.69 10.46
N TRP A 253 -16.89 -11.87 9.65
CA TRP A 253 -18.09 -12.23 8.92
C TRP A 253 -17.84 -13.47 8.04
N TRP A 254 -16.75 -13.49 7.30
CA TRP A 254 -16.39 -14.66 6.48
C TRP A 254 -16.23 -15.93 7.33
N LYS A 255 -15.52 -15.85 8.45
CA LYS A 255 -15.38 -16.98 9.39
C LYS A 255 -16.74 -17.49 9.88
N GLU A 256 -17.64 -16.57 10.24
CA GLU A 256 -19.00 -16.91 10.68
C GLU A 256 -19.80 -17.62 9.58
N GLN A 257 -19.74 -17.11 8.35
CA GLN A 257 -20.43 -17.74 7.20
C GLN A 257 -19.80 -19.09 6.84
N LYS A 258 -18.47 -19.20 6.88
CA LYS A 258 -17.77 -20.47 6.70
C LYS A 258 -18.24 -21.52 7.69
N THR A 259 -18.36 -21.16 8.96
CA THR A 259 -18.81 -22.06 10.02
C THR A 259 -20.28 -22.43 9.88
N ALA A 260 -21.14 -21.47 9.52
CA ALA A 260 -22.59 -21.68 9.47
C ALA A 260 -23.05 -22.45 8.24
N ASN A 261 -22.45 -22.26 7.09
CA ASN A 261 -22.94 -22.80 5.81
C ASN A 261 -21.85 -23.15 4.79
N GLY A 262 -20.56 -23.17 5.20
CA GLY A 262 -19.45 -23.51 4.32
C GLY A 262 -19.12 -22.41 3.29
N TYR A 263 -19.50 -21.16 3.52
CA TYR A 263 -19.21 -20.06 2.61
C TYR A 263 -17.71 -19.89 2.39
N GLU A 264 -17.31 -19.87 1.13
CA GLU A 264 -15.92 -19.68 0.73
C GLU A 264 -15.76 -18.45 -0.14
N THR A 265 -14.76 -17.65 0.18
CA THR A 265 -14.35 -16.49 -0.61
C THR A 265 -12.85 -16.26 -0.49
N MET A 266 -12.38 -15.14 -1.01
CA MET A 266 -11.01 -14.67 -0.84
C MET A 266 -10.99 -13.21 -0.41
N SER A 267 -9.90 -12.83 0.23
CA SER A 267 -9.52 -11.45 0.46
C SER A 267 -8.27 -11.12 -0.35
N VAL A 268 -8.25 -9.97 -0.99
CA VAL A 268 -7.08 -9.42 -1.66
C VAL A 268 -6.97 -7.92 -1.34
N SER A 269 -5.79 -7.52 -0.83
CA SER A 269 -5.49 -6.15 -0.45
C SER A 269 -3.98 -5.92 -0.45
N ILE A 270 -3.55 -4.76 -0.03
CA ILE A 270 -2.16 -4.51 0.34
C ILE A 270 -2.06 -4.30 1.85
N ALA A 271 -0.93 -4.71 2.43
CA ALA A 271 -0.71 -4.50 3.85
C ALA A 271 -0.49 -3.00 4.14
N PRO A 272 -1.18 -2.40 5.14
CA PRO A 272 -0.92 -1.02 5.56
C PRO A 272 0.54 -0.74 5.93
N GLY A 273 1.25 -1.75 6.40
CA GLY A 273 2.68 -1.65 6.73
C GLY A 273 3.60 -1.39 5.53
N VAL A 274 3.08 -1.29 4.30
CA VAL A 274 3.86 -0.76 3.16
C VAL A 274 4.46 0.62 3.46
N SER A 275 3.87 1.40 4.38
CA SER A 275 4.46 2.65 4.88
C SER A 275 5.79 2.43 5.59
N THR A 276 5.94 1.31 6.33
CA THR A 276 7.20 0.97 7.00
C THR A 276 8.27 0.53 6.00
N LEU A 277 7.87 -0.17 4.93
CA LEU A 277 8.77 -0.45 3.80
C LEU A 277 9.29 0.86 3.18
N ALA A 278 8.40 1.82 2.94
CA ALA A 278 8.77 3.12 2.37
C ALA A 278 9.73 3.91 3.29
N PHE A 279 9.54 3.84 4.60
CA PHE A 279 10.46 4.39 5.59
C PHE A 279 11.86 3.76 5.48
N TRP A 280 11.93 2.41 5.48
CA TRP A 280 13.21 1.72 5.41
C TRP A 280 13.90 1.91 4.06
N VAL A 281 13.17 1.98 2.96
CA VAL A 281 13.71 2.32 1.64
C VAL A 281 14.32 3.73 1.66
N ALA A 282 13.63 4.72 2.21
CA ALA A 282 14.16 6.08 2.35
C ALA A 282 15.43 6.10 3.21
N GLN A 283 15.43 5.40 4.35
CA GLN A 283 16.58 5.29 5.25
C GLN A 283 17.77 4.62 4.55
N MET A 284 17.55 3.52 3.81
CA MET A 284 18.61 2.84 3.05
C MET A 284 19.27 3.76 2.03
N ILE A 285 18.46 4.58 1.31
CA ILE A 285 18.98 5.52 0.31
C ILE A 285 19.82 6.61 1.01
N LEU A 286 19.36 7.15 2.13
CA LEU A 286 20.10 8.11 2.94
C LEU A 286 21.40 7.51 3.49
N ASP A 287 21.44 6.18 3.76
CA ASP A 287 22.64 5.42 4.15
C ASP A 287 23.55 5.06 2.95
N GLY A 288 23.30 5.66 1.77
CA GLY A 288 24.10 5.46 0.56
C GLY A 288 23.91 4.11 -0.13
N LYS A 289 22.88 3.33 0.24
CA LYS A 289 22.60 2.05 -0.40
C LYS A 289 21.97 2.26 -1.78
N GLN A 290 22.32 1.41 -2.73
CA GLN A 290 21.71 1.39 -4.04
C GLN A 290 20.34 0.68 -3.95
N VAL A 291 19.30 1.38 -4.37
CA VAL A 291 17.92 0.86 -4.39
C VAL A 291 17.34 1.11 -5.79
N PRO A 292 16.64 0.13 -6.38
CA PRO A 292 15.93 0.34 -7.64
C PRO A 292 14.88 1.46 -7.52
N LYS A 293 14.70 2.24 -8.60
CA LYS A 293 13.69 3.32 -8.62
C LYS A 293 12.26 2.80 -8.49
N ASP A 294 11.99 1.62 -9.03
CA ASP A 294 10.70 0.98 -9.00
C ASP A 294 10.78 -0.34 -8.23
N LEU A 295 10.04 -0.42 -7.15
CA LEU A 295 9.88 -1.61 -6.32
C LEU A 295 8.44 -2.08 -6.43
N THR A 296 8.21 -3.38 -6.35
CA THR A 296 6.87 -3.96 -6.34
C THR A 296 6.66 -4.73 -5.04
N VAL A 297 5.52 -4.51 -4.40
CA VAL A 297 5.12 -5.27 -3.21
C VAL A 297 4.05 -6.31 -3.57
N PRO A 298 4.09 -7.50 -2.92
CA PRO A 298 3.06 -8.51 -3.08
C PRO A 298 1.74 -8.07 -2.44
N PHE A 299 0.63 -8.64 -2.94
CA PHE A 299 -0.66 -8.50 -2.27
C PHE A 299 -0.68 -9.27 -0.96
N LEU A 300 -1.40 -8.74 0.01
CA LEU A 300 -1.86 -9.50 1.16
C LEU A 300 -3.13 -10.25 0.73
N GLN A 301 -2.98 -11.55 0.50
CA GLN A 301 -4.09 -12.43 0.15
C GLN A 301 -4.42 -13.34 1.33
N ILE A 302 -5.71 -13.44 1.64
CA ILE A 302 -6.24 -14.34 2.65
C ILE A 302 -7.20 -15.31 1.95
N ASN A 303 -6.99 -16.57 2.18
CA ASN A 303 -7.82 -17.68 1.67
C ASN A 303 -8.39 -18.50 2.84
N GLN A 304 -9.11 -19.57 2.52
CA GLN A 304 -9.73 -20.45 3.53
C GLN A 304 -8.75 -21.00 4.56
N ASP A 305 -7.50 -21.27 4.14
CA ASP A 305 -6.50 -21.90 5.02
C ASP A 305 -5.81 -20.88 5.93
N THR A 306 -5.70 -19.64 5.46
CA THR A 306 -5.02 -18.55 6.18
C THR A 306 -5.95 -17.63 6.97
N LEU A 307 -7.27 -17.76 6.82
CA LEU A 307 -8.28 -16.90 7.46
C LEU A 307 -8.14 -16.86 8.98
N GLU A 308 -8.07 -18.03 9.64
CA GLU A 308 -7.98 -18.12 11.10
C GLU A 308 -6.70 -17.46 11.63
N LYS A 309 -5.56 -17.72 10.97
CA LYS A 309 -4.29 -17.09 11.32
C LYS A 309 -4.35 -15.57 11.15
N SER A 310 -4.92 -15.09 10.06
CA SER A 310 -5.06 -13.66 9.80
C SER A 310 -5.94 -12.98 10.83
N LEU A 311 -7.08 -13.59 11.18
CA LEU A 311 -7.97 -13.08 12.25
C LEU A 311 -7.28 -13.04 13.61
N ALA A 312 -6.51 -14.08 13.98
CA ALA A 312 -5.83 -14.15 15.27
C ALA A 312 -4.79 -13.03 15.47
N THR A 313 -4.27 -12.46 14.38
CA THR A 313 -3.27 -11.39 14.41
C THR A 313 -3.84 -10.00 14.08
N THR A 314 -5.12 -9.92 13.72
CA THR A 314 -5.78 -8.66 13.36
C THR A 314 -6.56 -8.10 14.54
N GLU A 315 -6.21 -6.91 14.99
CA GLU A 315 -6.97 -6.22 16.05
C GLU A 315 -8.42 -5.94 15.60
N LYS A 316 -9.36 -6.08 16.50
CA LYS A 316 -10.78 -5.76 16.24
C LYS A 316 -10.92 -4.29 15.82
N GLY A 317 -11.66 -4.05 14.74
CA GLY A 317 -11.84 -2.72 14.15
C GLY A 317 -10.68 -2.23 13.29
N SER A 318 -9.62 -3.03 13.17
CA SER A 318 -8.47 -2.76 12.31
C SER A 318 -8.49 -3.60 11.03
N VAL A 319 -7.37 -3.66 10.34
CA VAL A 319 -7.17 -4.43 9.11
C VAL A 319 -5.99 -5.40 9.28
N ALA A 320 -6.03 -6.55 8.62
CA ALA A 320 -4.88 -7.46 8.57
C ALA A 320 -3.68 -6.73 7.94
N ASN A 321 -2.52 -6.91 8.56
CA ASN A 321 -1.34 -6.12 8.27
C ASN A 321 -0.07 -6.98 8.28
N VAL A 322 0.93 -6.51 7.57
CA VAL A 322 2.32 -6.97 7.63
C VAL A 322 3.18 -5.72 7.77
N GLU A 323 3.94 -5.61 8.84
CA GLU A 323 4.95 -4.57 9.00
C GLU A 323 6.26 -5.05 8.43
N TYR A 324 6.90 -4.23 7.61
CA TYR A 324 8.18 -4.54 6.99
C TYR A 324 9.32 -4.04 7.88
N SER A 325 10.31 -4.91 8.09
CA SER A 325 11.57 -4.58 8.74
C SER A 325 12.60 -4.03 7.72
N LEU A 326 13.75 -3.59 8.22
CA LEU A 326 14.87 -3.21 7.35
C LEU A 326 15.35 -4.39 6.49
N ASP A 327 15.31 -5.62 7.02
CA ASP A 327 15.74 -6.79 6.25
C ASP A 327 14.73 -7.16 5.16
N ASP A 328 13.42 -6.97 5.40
CA ASP A 328 12.40 -7.08 4.37
C ASP A 328 12.62 -6.03 3.27
N ALA A 329 12.95 -4.79 3.64
CA ALA A 329 13.25 -3.73 2.67
C ALA A 329 14.48 -4.07 1.80
N LYS A 330 15.53 -4.65 2.40
CA LYS A 330 16.69 -5.14 1.65
C LYS A 330 16.31 -6.28 0.69
N ALA A 331 15.45 -7.21 1.14
CA ALA A 331 14.97 -8.31 0.30
C ALA A 331 14.17 -7.79 -0.90
N VAL A 332 13.21 -6.88 -0.66
CA VAL A 332 12.42 -6.24 -1.73
C VAL A 332 13.32 -5.47 -2.70
N ALA A 333 14.31 -4.72 -2.20
CA ALA A 333 15.26 -4.01 -3.05
C ALA A 333 16.14 -4.95 -3.89
N ALA A 334 16.38 -6.17 -3.42
CA ALA A 334 17.09 -7.22 -4.14
C ALA A 334 16.18 -8.06 -5.08
N GLY A 335 14.88 -7.72 -5.20
CA GLY A 335 13.93 -8.45 -6.03
C GLY A 335 13.52 -9.83 -5.47
N LYS A 336 13.55 -10.00 -4.17
CA LYS A 336 13.25 -11.26 -3.46
C LYS A 336 11.93 -11.18 -2.71
#